data_d9381d66539bfb41d3e50ecda015d75b
#
_entry.id   d9381d66539bfb41d3e50ecda015d75b
#
_cell.length_a   1.000
_cell.length_b   1.000
_cell.length_c   1.000
_cell.angle_alpha   90.00
_cell.angle_beta   90.00
_cell.angle_gamma   90.00
#
_symmetry.space_group_name_H-M   'P 1'
#
loop_
_entity.id
_entity.type
_entity.pdbx_description
1 polymer ?
#
loop_
_entity_poly.entity_id
_entity_poly.type
_entity_poly.pdbx_seq_one_letter_code
_entity_poly.pdbx_strand_id
1 'polypeptide(L)'
;MTLPSVIGNAKNKQRSAALKKAYTTLYQAIMISTQENGDITEWELPPYHASGMLDWSNEYIGKYFKIISACEDNKTRCTNSLDRICNAENPSKCSSIGMHTALYVLNDGSHIYIFSGGNPVNGKSKVLHILIDTNGTHKPNLYGKDVFTFILSLLNNDKPLQSWPSASENSRNILLNTCQNDSSQCSGLLQYDNWEFKKDYPW
;
A
#
# COMPACT_ATOMS: atom_id res chain seq x y z
N MET A 1 25.68 17.23 -14.48
CA MET A 1 24.29 16.73 -14.27
C MET A 1 23.36 17.53 -15.16
N THR A 2 22.52 16.87 -15.92
CA THR A 2 21.53 17.53 -16.78
C THR A 2 20.29 17.90 -15.97
N LEU A 3 19.57 18.96 -16.35
CA LEU A 3 18.36 19.40 -15.67
C LEU A 3 17.31 18.26 -15.47
N PRO A 4 17.05 17.38 -16.47
CA PRO A 4 16.15 16.25 -16.30
C PRO A 4 16.57 15.26 -15.19
N SER A 5 17.86 15.00 -15.02
CA SER A 5 18.35 14.10 -13.97
C SER A 5 18.19 14.68 -12.56
N VAL A 6 18.31 15.99 -12.41
CA VAL A 6 18.09 16.68 -11.14
C VAL A 6 16.61 16.65 -10.75
N ILE A 7 15.72 16.90 -11.69
CA ILE A 7 14.27 16.84 -11.48
C ILE A 7 13.83 15.41 -11.13
N GLY A 8 14.34 14.40 -11.84
CA GLY A 8 14.07 12.99 -11.56
C GLY A 8 14.47 12.58 -10.14
N ASN A 9 15.67 12.94 -9.72
CA ASN A 9 16.17 12.66 -8.38
C ASN A 9 15.36 13.38 -7.29
N ALA A 10 14.91 14.62 -7.53
CA ALA A 10 14.07 15.34 -6.58
C ALA A 10 12.71 14.66 -6.41
N LYS A 11 12.06 14.24 -7.52
CA LYS A 11 10.79 13.50 -7.49
C LYS A 11 10.92 12.16 -6.75
N ASN A 12 11.99 11.40 -7.00
CA ASN A 12 12.22 10.13 -6.31
C ASN A 12 12.44 10.33 -4.81
N LYS A 13 13.14 11.36 -4.39
CA LYS A 13 13.28 11.71 -2.96
C LYS A 13 11.93 12.07 -2.32
N GLN A 14 11.09 12.83 -3.02
CA GLN A 14 9.75 13.18 -2.54
C GLN A 14 8.87 11.93 -2.39
N ARG A 15 8.83 11.06 -3.39
CA ARG A 15 8.08 9.78 -3.34
C ARG A 15 8.57 8.87 -2.22
N SER A 16 9.88 8.73 -2.08
CA SER A 16 10.52 7.98 -1.00
C SER A 16 10.07 8.48 0.37
N ALA A 17 10.13 9.79 0.60
CA ALA A 17 9.72 10.39 1.86
C ALA A 17 8.21 10.19 2.12
N ALA A 18 7.35 10.36 1.11
CA ALA A 18 5.92 10.14 1.21
C ALA A 18 5.60 8.67 1.51
N LEU A 19 6.24 7.73 0.80
CA LEU A 19 6.07 6.29 1.04
C LEU A 19 6.48 5.88 2.45
N LYS A 20 7.68 6.29 2.88
CA LYS A 20 8.17 6.01 4.23
C LYS A 20 7.24 6.57 5.30
N LYS A 21 6.74 7.80 5.11
CA LYS A 21 5.78 8.44 6.02
C LYS A 21 4.47 7.66 6.09
N ALA A 22 3.86 7.33 4.94
CA ALA A 22 2.60 6.61 4.88
C ALA A 22 2.72 5.19 5.49
N TYR A 23 3.81 4.47 5.17
CA TYR A 23 4.12 3.18 5.79
C TYR A 23 4.26 3.29 7.31
N THR A 24 5.00 4.29 7.80
CA THR A 24 5.19 4.51 9.24
C THR A 24 3.87 4.85 9.93
N THR A 25 3.03 5.69 9.30
CA THR A 25 1.70 6.02 9.81
C THR A 25 0.82 4.77 9.92
N LEU A 26 0.80 3.95 8.89
CA LEU A 26 0.06 2.68 8.88
C LEU A 26 0.58 1.71 9.96
N TYR A 27 1.90 1.56 10.06
CA TYR A 27 2.52 0.70 11.07
C TYR A 27 2.19 1.15 12.49
N GLN A 28 2.29 2.46 12.76
CA GLN A 28 1.92 3.04 14.05
C GLN A 28 0.44 2.83 14.36
N ALA A 29 -0.45 3.00 13.38
CA ALA A 29 -1.89 2.74 13.55
C ALA A 29 -2.15 1.30 13.98
N ILE A 30 -1.50 0.33 13.33
CA ILE A 30 -1.60 -1.09 13.69
C ILE A 30 -1.08 -1.32 15.11
N MET A 31 0.07 -0.77 15.48
CA MET A 31 0.65 -0.94 16.81
C MET A 31 -0.20 -0.32 17.92
N ILE A 32 -0.81 0.85 17.69
CA ILE A 32 -1.74 1.45 18.63
C ILE A 32 -2.99 0.58 18.76
N SER A 33 -3.51 0.10 17.63
CA SER A 33 -4.68 -0.76 17.61
C SER A 33 -4.46 -2.07 18.38
N THR A 34 -3.27 -2.69 18.28
CA THR A 34 -2.98 -3.88 19.07
C THR A 34 -2.93 -3.63 20.57
N GLN A 35 -2.60 -2.41 21.00
CA GLN A 35 -2.68 -2.04 22.42
C GLN A 35 -4.11 -1.84 22.92
N GLU A 36 -5.02 -1.35 22.05
CA GLU A 36 -6.41 -1.09 22.40
C GLU A 36 -7.34 -2.29 22.20
N ASN A 37 -7.14 -3.04 21.12
CA ASN A 37 -8.04 -4.10 20.67
C ASN A 37 -7.46 -5.51 20.89
N GLY A 38 -6.30 -5.63 21.56
CA GLY A 38 -5.61 -6.92 21.75
C GLY A 38 -4.79 -7.33 20.52
N ASP A 39 -4.29 -8.54 20.63
CA ASP A 39 -3.43 -9.16 19.62
C ASP A 39 -4.08 -9.15 18.23
N ILE A 40 -3.32 -8.82 17.19
CA ILE A 40 -3.85 -8.76 15.81
C ILE A 40 -4.45 -10.10 15.35
N THR A 41 -3.98 -11.21 15.90
CA THR A 41 -4.50 -12.53 15.59
C THR A 41 -5.87 -12.81 16.21
N GLU A 42 -6.28 -11.98 17.17
CA GLU A 42 -7.57 -12.03 17.84
C GLU A 42 -8.60 -11.05 17.27
N TRP A 43 -8.18 -10.17 16.34
CA TRP A 43 -9.11 -9.25 15.70
C TRP A 43 -10.17 -9.99 14.91
N GLU A 44 -11.38 -9.44 14.85
CA GLU A 44 -12.40 -9.96 13.93
C GLU A 44 -11.86 -9.96 12.51
N LEU A 45 -12.08 -11.09 11.80
CA LEU A 45 -11.62 -11.18 10.43
C LEU A 45 -12.49 -10.31 9.52
N PRO A 46 -11.87 -9.48 8.65
CA PRO A 46 -12.59 -8.63 7.70
C PRO A 46 -13.37 -9.44 6.66
N PRO A 47 -14.40 -8.85 6.06
CA PRO A 47 -15.15 -9.50 4.98
C PRO A 47 -14.22 -9.78 3.78
N TYR A 48 -14.48 -10.90 3.10
CA TYR A 48 -13.75 -11.26 1.89
C TYR A 48 -14.61 -10.94 0.66
N HIS A 49 -14.13 -10.00 -0.16
CA HIS A 49 -14.84 -9.50 -1.36
C HIS A 49 -16.33 -9.15 -1.10
N ALA A 50 -16.62 -8.59 0.06
CA ALA A 50 -17.94 -8.16 0.47
C ALA A 50 -17.91 -6.78 1.14
N SER A 51 -19.05 -6.10 1.21
CA SER A 51 -19.17 -4.80 1.88
C SER A 51 -18.82 -4.87 3.37
N GLY A 52 -18.42 -3.73 3.93
CA GLY A 52 -18.02 -3.60 5.34
C GLY A 52 -16.49 -3.55 5.56
N MET A 53 -15.69 -3.50 4.49
CA MET A 53 -14.24 -3.34 4.62
C MET A 53 -13.88 -1.98 5.23
N LEU A 54 -14.62 -0.93 4.90
CA LEU A 54 -14.39 0.40 5.49
C LEU A 54 -14.72 0.41 6.99
N ASP A 55 -15.83 -0.20 7.39
CA ASP A 55 -16.24 -0.27 8.79
C ASP A 55 -15.21 -1.04 9.61
N TRP A 56 -14.81 -2.21 9.12
CA TRP A 56 -13.74 -3.00 9.73
C TRP A 56 -12.43 -2.21 9.82
N SER A 57 -12.04 -1.58 8.71
CA SER A 57 -10.80 -0.81 8.67
C SER A 57 -10.85 0.39 9.63
N ASN A 58 -11.99 1.07 9.78
CA ASN A 58 -12.16 2.18 10.70
C ASN A 58 -12.04 1.73 12.16
N GLU A 59 -12.57 0.55 12.49
CA GLU A 59 -12.49 0.01 13.84
C GLU A 59 -11.05 -0.27 14.27
N TYR A 60 -10.26 -0.88 13.38
CA TYR A 60 -8.93 -1.37 13.75
C TYR A 60 -7.79 -0.45 13.33
N ILE A 61 -7.92 0.34 12.25
CA ILE A 61 -6.77 1.04 11.65
C ILE A 61 -7.09 2.50 11.35
N GLY A 62 -8.20 2.75 10.67
CA GLY A 62 -8.52 4.04 10.07
C GLY A 62 -8.72 5.18 11.08
N LYS A 63 -9.24 4.87 12.27
CA LYS A 63 -9.44 5.85 13.36
C LYS A 63 -8.14 6.51 13.82
N TYR A 64 -6.99 5.94 13.53
CA TYR A 64 -5.68 6.50 13.88
C TYR A 64 -5.05 7.32 12.75
N PHE A 65 -5.67 7.36 11.56
CA PHE A 65 -5.17 8.17 10.45
C PHE A 65 -5.62 9.63 10.59
N LYS A 66 -4.76 10.53 10.13
CA LYS A 66 -5.15 11.93 9.87
C LYS A 66 -5.66 12.02 8.44
N ILE A 67 -6.97 11.90 8.27
CA ILE A 67 -7.62 11.81 6.96
C ILE A 67 -8.33 13.10 6.57
N ILE A 68 -8.45 13.33 5.26
CA ILE A 68 -9.37 14.29 4.65
C ILE A 68 -10.73 13.62 4.43
N SER A 69 -10.73 12.39 3.91
CA SER A 69 -11.93 11.60 3.66
C SER A 69 -11.64 10.12 3.66
N ALA A 70 -12.68 9.31 3.86
CA ALA A 70 -12.66 7.87 3.69
C ALA A 70 -13.92 7.41 2.96
N CYS A 71 -13.82 6.33 2.17
CA CYS A 71 -14.94 5.71 1.48
C CYS A 71 -14.68 4.23 1.20
N GLU A 72 -15.73 3.51 0.86
CA GLU A 72 -15.66 2.15 0.35
C GLU A 72 -16.07 2.13 -1.12
N ASP A 73 -15.55 1.19 -1.90
CA ASP A 73 -15.94 0.88 -3.28
C ASP A 73 -15.57 1.90 -4.36
N ASN A 74 -14.54 2.68 -4.22
CA ASN A 74 -14.13 3.61 -5.30
C ASN A 74 -15.27 4.42 -5.96
N LYS A 75 -16.48 4.38 -5.41
CA LYS A 75 -17.64 5.04 -5.98
C LYS A 75 -17.68 6.48 -5.56
N THR A 76 -16.96 7.33 -6.30
CA THR A 76 -17.26 8.76 -6.51
C THR A 76 -17.28 9.69 -5.29
N ARG A 77 -17.10 9.21 -4.06
CA ARG A 77 -17.21 10.08 -2.87
C ARG A 77 -15.89 10.61 -2.33
N CYS A 78 -14.78 9.86 -2.50
CA CYS A 78 -13.46 10.30 -2.05
C CYS A 78 -12.62 10.85 -3.18
N THR A 79 -12.74 10.29 -4.38
CA THR A 79 -12.00 10.73 -5.57
C THR A 79 -12.95 10.84 -6.76
N ASN A 80 -12.72 11.79 -7.65
CA ASN A 80 -13.54 12.01 -8.86
C ASN A 80 -13.20 11.05 -10.00
N SER A 81 -12.29 10.12 -9.81
CA SER A 81 -11.88 9.16 -10.83
C SER A 81 -11.84 7.74 -10.28
N LEU A 82 -12.22 6.77 -11.10
CA LEU A 82 -11.90 5.37 -10.89
C LEU A 82 -10.38 5.26 -11.02
N ASP A 83 -9.70 5.13 -9.88
CA ASP A 83 -8.26 5.01 -9.87
C ASP A 83 -7.87 3.69 -10.54
N ARG A 84 -7.34 3.80 -11.74
CA ARG A 84 -6.69 2.69 -12.42
C ARG A 84 -5.21 2.79 -12.15
N ILE A 85 -4.66 1.70 -11.66
CA ILE A 85 -3.22 1.56 -11.44
C ILE A 85 -2.66 0.73 -12.58
N CYS A 86 -1.61 1.24 -13.22
CA CYS A 86 -0.97 0.56 -14.33
C CYS A 86 0.38 -0.02 -13.90
N ASN A 87 0.85 -1.01 -14.61
CA ASN A 87 2.18 -1.58 -14.38
C ASN A 87 3.24 -0.67 -14.99
N ALA A 88 4.36 -0.44 -14.31
CA ALA A 88 5.44 0.39 -14.86
C ALA A 88 6.14 -0.30 -16.04
N GLU A 89 6.27 -1.63 -16.01
CA GLU A 89 6.81 -2.43 -17.13
C GLU A 89 5.89 -2.45 -18.36
N ASN A 90 4.59 -2.24 -18.17
CA ASN A 90 3.61 -2.14 -19.25
C ASN A 90 2.50 -1.15 -18.91
N PRO A 91 2.68 0.15 -19.18
CA PRO A 91 1.71 1.19 -18.83
C PRO A 91 0.35 1.08 -19.53
N SER A 92 0.22 0.19 -20.52
CA SER A 92 -1.07 -0.12 -21.15
C SER A 92 -1.88 -1.15 -20.33
N LYS A 93 -1.22 -1.90 -19.46
CA LYS A 93 -1.84 -2.88 -18.57
C LYS A 93 -2.22 -2.21 -17.26
N CYS A 94 -3.48 -1.81 -17.16
CA CYS A 94 -4.02 -1.15 -15.97
C CYS A 94 -5.16 -1.98 -15.38
N SER A 95 -5.17 -2.06 -14.05
CA SER A 95 -6.23 -2.69 -13.28
C SER A 95 -7.00 -1.64 -12.49
N SER A 96 -8.32 -1.77 -12.41
CA SER A 96 -9.11 -1.03 -11.42
C SER A 96 -8.82 -1.60 -10.04
N ILE A 97 -8.82 -0.74 -9.04
CA ILE A 97 -8.85 -1.20 -7.65
C ILE A 97 -10.19 -1.92 -7.46
N GLY A 98 -10.15 -3.09 -6.82
CA GLY A 98 -11.32 -3.97 -6.69
C GLY A 98 -12.48 -3.34 -5.92
N MET A 99 -13.68 -3.86 -6.12
CA MET A 99 -14.84 -3.54 -5.28
C MET A 99 -14.57 -3.92 -3.82
N HIS A 100 -15.28 -3.30 -2.89
CA HIS A 100 -15.15 -3.54 -1.44
C HIS A 100 -13.74 -3.22 -0.91
N THR A 101 -13.19 -2.10 -1.36
CA THR A 101 -11.92 -1.55 -0.91
C THR A 101 -12.19 -0.34 -0.01
N ALA A 102 -11.59 -0.32 1.17
CA ALA A 102 -11.54 0.90 1.99
C ALA A 102 -10.45 1.82 1.44
N LEU A 103 -10.82 3.04 1.10
CA LEU A 103 -9.89 4.09 0.65
C LEU A 103 -9.82 5.19 1.70
N TYR A 104 -8.61 5.56 2.07
CA TYR A 104 -8.30 6.70 2.93
C TYR A 104 -7.49 7.73 2.15
N VAL A 105 -7.98 8.96 2.11
CA VAL A 105 -7.25 10.13 1.61
C VAL A 105 -6.59 10.81 2.81
N LEU A 106 -5.26 10.80 2.87
CA LEU A 106 -4.51 11.38 3.97
C LEU A 106 -4.34 12.89 3.79
N ASN A 107 -4.02 13.61 4.87
CA ASN A 107 -3.85 15.07 4.87
C ASN A 107 -2.73 15.57 3.95
N ASP A 108 -1.78 14.72 3.58
CA ASP A 108 -0.70 15.05 2.66
C ASP A 108 -1.03 14.72 1.19
N GLY A 109 -2.25 14.25 0.93
CA GLY A 109 -2.75 13.89 -0.39
C GLY A 109 -2.40 12.48 -0.83
N SER A 110 -1.64 11.70 -0.04
CA SER A 110 -1.42 10.28 -0.32
C SER A 110 -2.69 9.46 -0.04
N HIS A 111 -2.82 8.33 -0.71
CA HIS A 111 -3.95 7.42 -0.54
C HIS A 111 -3.49 6.08 0.05
N ILE A 112 -4.33 5.51 0.92
CA ILE A 112 -4.18 4.14 1.42
C ILE A 112 -5.43 3.37 1.02
N TYR A 113 -5.23 2.27 0.30
CA TYR A 113 -6.29 1.33 -0.08
C TYR A 113 -6.11 0.05 0.72
N ILE A 114 -7.19 -0.45 1.33
CA ILE A 114 -7.21 -1.69 2.12
C ILE A 114 -8.29 -2.59 1.55
N PHE A 115 -7.93 -3.81 1.14
CA PHE A 115 -8.86 -4.78 0.59
C PHE A 115 -8.46 -6.22 0.94
N SER A 116 -9.42 -7.11 0.88
CA SER A 116 -9.22 -8.51 1.21
C SER A 116 -8.29 -9.20 0.21
N GLY A 117 -7.45 -10.10 0.73
CA GLY A 117 -6.53 -10.91 -0.06
C GLY A 117 -6.44 -12.35 0.47
N GLY A 118 -5.63 -13.16 -0.20
CA GLY A 118 -5.39 -14.55 0.18
C GLY A 118 -6.62 -15.46 0.02
N ASN A 119 -6.57 -16.63 0.62
CA ASN A 119 -7.66 -17.59 0.60
C ASN A 119 -8.61 -17.34 1.77
N PRO A 120 -9.93 -17.22 1.51
CA PRO A 120 -10.89 -16.95 2.57
C PRO A 120 -11.11 -18.18 3.46
N VAL A 121 -11.46 -17.90 4.72
CA VAL A 121 -11.97 -18.89 5.66
C VAL A 121 -13.37 -18.44 6.09
N ASN A 122 -14.39 -19.24 5.77
CA ASN A 122 -15.80 -18.91 6.05
C ASN A 122 -16.22 -17.51 5.58
N GLY A 123 -15.80 -17.11 4.36
CA GLY A 123 -16.12 -15.80 3.79
C GLY A 123 -15.37 -14.61 4.43
N LYS A 124 -14.35 -14.87 5.23
CA LYS A 124 -13.52 -13.87 5.90
C LYS A 124 -12.07 -13.95 5.44
N SER A 125 -11.38 -12.82 5.41
CA SER A 125 -9.97 -12.75 5.00
C SER A 125 -9.04 -12.75 6.21
N LYS A 126 -7.95 -13.51 6.12
CA LYS A 126 -6.86 -13.49 7.11
C LYS A 126 -5.67 -12.65 6.65
N VAL A 127 -5.71 -12.21 5.41
CA VAL A 127 -4.66 -11.41 4.78
C VAL A 127 -5.31 -10.26 4.05
N LEU A 128 -4.78 -9.07 4.25
CA LEU A 128 -5.21 -7.87 3.54
C LEU A 128 -4.09 -7.38 2.64
N HIS A 129 -4.46 -6.96 1.44
CA HIS A 129 -3.59 -6.20 0.58
C HIS A 129 -3.78 -4.72 0.89
N ILE A 130 -2.66 -4.01 0.99
CA ILE A 130 -2.63 -2.58 1.21
C ILE A 130 -1.85 -1.93 0.08
N LEU A 131 -2.46 -0.97 -0.59
CA LEU A 131 -1.73 -0.13 -1.54
C LEU A 131 -1.52 1.24 -0.92
N ILE A 132 -0.30 1.74 -1.04
CA ILE A 132 0.05 3.12 -0.71
C ILE A 132 0.34 3.83 -2.03
N ASP A 133 -0.51 4.81 -2.36
CA ASP A 133 -0.30 5.73 -3.46
C ASP A 133 0.23 7.05 -2.91
N THR A 134 1.48 7.36 -3.25
CA THR A 134 2.23 8.46 -2.66
C THR A 134 1.86 9.84 -3.21
N ASN A 135 1.12 9.90 -4.31
CA ASN A 135 0.69 11.13 -4.98
C ASN A 135 -0.83 11.23 -5.20
N GLY A 136 -1.58 10.23 -4.75
CA GLY A 136 -3.04 10.20 -4.76
C GLY A 136 -3.63 10.37 -6.15
N THR A 137 -4.47 11.38 -6.36
CA THR A 137 -5.13 11.62 -7.65
C THR A 137 -4.20 12.09 -8.77
N HIS A 138 -2.93 12.36 -8.48
CA HIS A 138 -1.97 12.81 -9.48
C HIS A 138 -1.38 11.63 -10.26
N LYS A 139 -1.29 11.80 -11.57
CA LYS A 139 -0.63 10.79 -12.42
C LYS A 139 0.89 10.76 -12.17
N PRO A 140 1.53 9.58 -12.37
CA PRO A 140 1.11 8.54 -13.33
C PRO A 140 0.29 7.35 -12.78
N ASN A 141 0.10 7.12 -11.47
CA ASN A 141 -0.53 5.94 -10.87
C ASN A 141 0.07 4.63 -11.41
N LEU A 142 1.36 4.46 -11.18
CA LEU A 142 2.13 3.31 -11.64
C LEU A 142 2.67 2.51 -10.45
N TYR A 143 2.42 1.20 -10.48
CA TYR A 143 3.10 0.29 -9.56
C TYR A 143 4.62 0.46 -9.64
N GLY A 144 5.28 0.40 -8.50
CA GLY A 144 6.72 0.56 -8.38
C GLY A 144 7.24 1.99 -8.52
N LYS A 145 6.38 2.94 -8.89
CA LYS A 145 6.78 4.35 -9.10
C LYS A 145 6.16 5.28 -8.08
N ASP A 146 4.87 5.21 -7.87
CA ASP A 146 4.08 5.99 -6.93
C ASP A 146 3.06 5.15 -6.16
N VAL A 147 2.76 3.94 -6.64
CA VAL A 147 1.90 2.97 -5.95
C VAL A 147 2.70 1.73 -5.52
N PHE A 148 2.58 1.37 -4.25
CA PHE A 148 3.35 0.30 -3.62
C PHE A 148 2.46 -0.64 -2.82
N THR A 149 2.70 -1.96 -2.97
CA THR A 149 1.90 -3.02 -2.36
C THR A 149 2.52 -3.48 -1.05
N PHE A 150 1.68 -3.62 -0.03
CA PHE A 150 2.00 -4.20 1.27
C PHE A 150 0.98 -5.28 1.62
N ILE A 151 1.36 -6.14 2.56
CA ILE A 151 0.51 -7.20 3.09
C ILE A 151 0.34 -6.97 4.58
N LEU A 152 -0.91 -6.98 5.06
CA LEU A 152 -1.23 -7.08 6.47
C LEU A 152 -1.72 -8.50 6.75
N SER A 153 -0.98 -9.23 7.59
CA SER A 153 -1.34 -10.58 8.03
C SER A 153 -1.98 -10.54 9.40
N LEU A 154 -3.19 -11.10 9.50
CA LEU A 154 -3.88 -11.31 10.78
C LEU A 154 -3.55 -12.69 11.39
N LEU A 155 -2.47 -13.32 10.92
CA LEU A 155 -2.01 -14.62 11.37
C LEU A 155 -0.72 -14.56 12.20
N ASN A 156 -0.04 -13.41 12.19
CA ASN A 156 1.29 -13.28 12.76
C ASN A 156 1.47 -11.92 13.42
N ASN A 157 1.77 -11.94 14.71
CA ASN A 157 2.03 -10.76 15.52
C ASN A 157 3.40 -10.14 15.31
N ASP A 158 4.42 -10.96 15.05
CA ASP A 158 5.81 -10.50 15.04
C ASP A 158 6.06 -9.51 13.88
N LYS A 159 5.40 -9.76 12.74
CA LYS A 159 5.52 -8.93 11.54
C LYS A 159 4.17 -8.83 10.83
N PRO A 160 3.20 -8.13 11.42
CA PRO A 160 1.86 -8.06 10.84
C PRO A 160 1.84 -7.33 9.50
N LEU A 161 2.62 -6.24 9.36
CA LEU A 161 2.73 -5.46 8.14
C LEU A 161 4.06 -5.73 7.44
N GLN A 162 3.98 -6.21 6.21
CA GLN A 162 5.14 -6.56 5.39
C GLN A 162 5.07 -5.89 4.01
N SER A 163 6.22 -5.58 3.45
CA SER A 163 6.32 -5.24 2.02
C SER A 163 6.02 -6.46 1.14
N TRP A 164 5.74 -6.23 -0.14
CA TRP A 164 5.51 -7.30 -1.10
C TRP A 164 6.53 -7.25 -2.25
N PRO A 165 7.40 -8.28 -2.39
CA PRO A 165 7.62 -9.35 -1.41
C PRO A 165 8.30 -8.85 -0.13
N SER A 166 8.33 -9.70 0.90
CA SER A 166 8.90 -9.36 2.22
C SER A 166 10.39 -9.04 2.12
N ALA A 167 10.78 -7.83 2.52
CA ALA A 167 12.17 -7.40 2.55
C ALA A 167 13.03 -8.17 3.56
N SER A 168 12.43 -8.66 4.64
CA SER A 168 13.14 -9.41 5.69
C SER A 168 13.40 -10.88 5.36
N GLU A 169 12.72 -11.41 4.34
CA GLU A 169 12.79 -12.82 3.96
C GLU A 169 13.54 -13.05 2.64
N ASN A 170 13.92 -11.98 1.95
CA ASN A 170 14.53 -12.04 0.63
C ASN A 170 15.84 -11.26 0.56
N SER A 171 16.80 -11.76 -0.23
CA SER A 171 18.00 -10.99 -0.55
C SER A 171 17.68 -9.85 -1.51
N ARG A 172 18.52 -8.80 -1.50
CA ARG A 172 18.35 -7.64 -2.41
C ARG A 172 18.29 -8.04 -3.89
N ASN A 173 19.08 -9.03 -4.30
CA ASN A 173 19.09 -9.49 -5.70
C ASN A 173 17.77 -10.14 -6.10
N ILE A 174 17.15 -10.93 -5.21
CA ILE A 174 15.82 -11.51 -5.45
C ILE A 174 14.80 -10.38 -5.56
N LEU A 175 14.81 -9.42 -4.62
CA LEU A 175 13.89 -8.28 -4.63
C LEU A 175 14.03 -7.41 -5.87
N LEU A 176 15.26 -7.15 -6.32
CA LEU A 176 15.53 -6.40 -7.54
C LEU A 176 14.99 -7.14 -8.78
N ASN A 177 15.32 -8.42 -8.93
CA ASN A 177 14.84 -9.23 -10.05
C ASN A 177 13.31 -9.32 -10.07
N THR A 178 12.69 -9.48 -8.91
CA THR A 178 11.23 -9.54 -8.80
C THR A 178 10.58 -8.22 -9.20
N CYS A 179 11.10 -7.08 -8.69
CA CYS A 179 10.63 -5.75 -9.04
C CYS A 179 10.81 -5.43 -10.54
N GLN A 180 11.89 -5.89 -11.18
CA GLN A 180 12.12 -5.72 -12.63
C GLN A 180 11.09 -6.46 -13.48
N ASN A 181 10.62 -7.61 -13.03
CA ASN A 181 9.66 -8.43 -13.77
C ASN A 181 8.18 -8.08 -13.47
N ASP A 182 7.92 -7.53 -12.29
CA ASP A 182 6.58 -7.15 -11.84
C ASP A 182 6.67 -5.91 -10.94
N SER A 183 6.29 -4.77 -11.48
CA SER A 183 6.35 -3.48 -10.76
C SER A 183 5.46 -3.42 -9.52
N SER A 184 4.42 -4.26 -9.41
CA SER A 184 3.59 -4.36 -8.22
C SER A 184 4.35 -4.93 -7.01
N GLN A 185 5.48 -5.56 -7.25
CA GLN A 185 6.32 -6.24 -6.26
C GLN A 185 7.60 -5.45 -5.90
N CYS A 186 7.56 -4.13 -5.98
CA CYS A 186 8.74 -3.29 -5.73
C CYS A 186 8.89 -2.77 -4.30
N SER A 187 7.86 -2.86 -3.47
CA SER A 187 7.92 -2.32 -2.10
C SER A 187 9.00 -3.00 -1.23
N GLY A 188 9.23 -4.30 -1.44
CA GLY A 188 10.28 -5.03 -0.75
C GLY A 188 11.68 -4.51 -1.06
N LEU A 189 11.96 -4.21 -2.33
CA LEU A 189 13.24 -3.63 -2.74
C LEU A 189 13.48 -2.26 -2.08
N LEU A 190 12.46 -1.39 -2.10
CA LEU A 190 12.55 -0.07 -1.48
C LEU A 190 12.72 -0.16 0.03
N GLN A 191 11.99 -1.05 0.70
CA GLN A 191 12.15 -1.25 2.15
C GLN A 191 13.56 -1.78 2.48
N TYR A 192 14.08 -2.73 1.70
CA TYR A 192 15.44 -3.25 1.84
C TYR A 192 16.50 -2.15 1.66
N ASP A 193 16.30 -1.28 0.68
CA ASP A 193 17.17 -0.15 0.36
C ASP A 193 16.90 1.09 1.24
N ASN A 194 16.28 0.92 2.42
CA ASN A 194 15.94 2.00 3.36
C ASN A 194 15.08 3.10 2.72
N TRP A 195 14.14 2.71 1.86
CA TRP A 195 13.23 3.58 1.12
C TRP A 195 13.91 4.46 0.05
N GLU A 196 15.13 4.12 -0.37
CA GLU A 196 15.86 4.88 -1.39
C GLU A 196 15.68 4.28 -2.78
N PHE A 197 15.37 5.12 -3.77
CA PHE A 197 15.44 4.77 -5.18
C PHE A 197 16.91 4.78 -5.62
N LYS A 198 17.58 3.63 -5.54
CA LYS A 198 18.98 3.49 -5.97
C LYS A 198 19.12 3.56 -7.48
N LYS A 199 20.34 3.71 -7.99
CA LYS A 199 20.61 3.87 -9.43
C LYS A 199 20.11 2.70 -10.29
N ASP A 200 20.08 1.51 -9.72
CA ASP A 200 19.63 0.27 -10.36
C ASP A 200 18.14 -0.01 -10.14
N TYR A 201 17.41 0.90 -9.49
CA TYR A 201 15.97 0.79 -9.36
C TYR A 201 15.31 0.89 -10.74
N PRO A 202 14.43 -0.07 -11.14
CA PRO A 202 14.02 -0.21 -12.54
C PRO A 202 13.04 0.85 -13.06
N TRP A 203 12.33 1.61 -12.18
CA TRP A 203 11.21 2.48 -12.60
C TRP A 203 11.36 3.98 -12.28
#